data_7f797b8def55711a428894aaa5bc088b
#
_entry.id   7f797b8def55711a428894aaa5bc088b
#
_cell.length_a   1.000
_cell.length_b   1.000
_cell.length_c   1.000
_cell.angle_alpha   90.00
_cell.angle_beta   90.00
_cell.angle_gamma   90.00
#
_symmetry.space_group_name_H-M   'P 1'
#
loop_
_entity.id
_entity.type
_entity.pdbx_description
1 polymer ?
#
loop_
_entity_poly.entity_id
_entity_poly.type
_entity_poly.pdbx_seq_one_letter_code
_entity_poly.pdbx_strand_id
1 'polypeptide(L)'
;MLKYTGYIRKIRYYSESSHYIVALLEVEEDQELLTMNGYMSNFNDYDKYAFYGDFEIHPKYGQQFKLDHYEIVLSTDEEEIIKYLSSPLFKGIGPTQAKYIVDALGENALSLIKEDKHHLDLVKGMTVAKRELIYEVLTSNDYDQEVTQFFMGHGISLRHIGIIQETYKEKTLEILQNHPYQLVEDIDGIGFKTADELALKTGGTLDNPDRLKAGVIYSIKQSCFSSGSTYVLYDEIKKAFHKIIYHIDDEVFDEYLNTLVEEGRVIKEDDFYYDEELYESEEIIANFLQKINDYPEEFYDENELERLLDNYQDKFGIVYSTKQKEAIEYFLKYPMMILTGGPGTGKTTVVKALIQIYRTLYPEDAISLVAPTGRAAKRLSELTGLDACTIHRELKWDLHKNSFAMNRNNPLSSQVLIIDEFSMVDSLLLSKLFDASRRVHKVLFIGDYHQLPSVAPGNVLKDFIESQLKVIELDEIYRQSKDSGIVQLAHQLIHQEVDDLSLFEQYKDIHFYNSTNFEIIKNVTTIVKKAIENGYDQNDIQVLAPIYQ
;
A
#
# COMPACT_ATOMS: atom_id res chain seq x y z
N MET A 1 1.44 16.25 -28.56
CA MET A 1 2.24 16.74 -27.42
C MET A 1 2.54 18.20 -27.64
N LEU A 2 2.08 19.07 -26.76
CA LEU A 2 2.24 20.52 -26.83
C LEU A 2 3.46 20.92 -25.98
N LYS A 3 4.09 22.05 -26.32
CA LYS A 3 5.18 22.62 -25.56
C LYS A 3 4.80 24.03 -25.11
N TYR A 4 4.97 24.31 -23.82
CA TYR A 4 4.84 25.66 -23.25
C TYR A 4 6.11 26.01 -22.48
N THR A 5 6.57 27.25 -22.61
CA THR A 5 7.72 27.74 -21.85
C THR A 5 7.24 28.81 -20.86
N GLY A 6 7.71 28.73 -19.63
CA GLY A 6 7.26 29.67 -18.58
C GLY A 6 7.71 29.32 -17.19
N TYR A 7 7.01 29.88 -16.19
CA TYR A 7 7.35 29.80 -14.78
C TYR A 7 6.19 29.20 -13.97
N ILE A 8 6.52 28.49 -12.86
CA ILE A 8 5.53 28.09 -11.85
C ILE A 8 5.22 29.31 -11.00
N ARG A 9 3.97 29.79 -11.03
CA ARG A 9 3.56 30.99 -10.26
C ARG A 9 2.88 30.67 -8.96
N LYS A 10 2.16 29.55 -8.90
CA LYS A 10 1.46 29.16 -7.67
C LYS A 10 1.24 27.66 -7.65
N ILE A 11 1.71 27.03 -6.59
CA ILE A 11 1.40 25.64 -6.28
C ILE A 11 0.05 25.61 -5.58
N ARG A 12 -0.89 24.82 -6.11
CA ARG A 12 -2.20 24.56 -5.52
C ARG A 12 -2.19 23.30 -4.65
N TYR A 13 -1.41 22.32 -5.07
CA TYR A 13 -1.21 21.07 -4.37
C TYR A 13 0.16 20.49 -4.73
N TYR A 14 0.85 19.95 -3.75
CA TYR A 14 2.08 19.19 -3.94
C TYR A 14 2.15 18.05 -2.94
N SER A 15 2.51 16.87 -3.40
CA SER A 15 2.74 15.69 -2.58
C SER A 15 4.23 15.37 -2.58
N GLU A 16 4.88 15.53 -1.43
CA GLU A 16 6.31 15.21 -1.28
C GLU A 16 6.59 13.73 -1.56
N SER A 17 5.66 12.83 -1.20
CA SER A 17 5.83 11.39 -1.36
C SER A 17 5.68 10.88 -2.80
N SER A 18 4.91 11.58 -3.64
CA SER A 18 4.67 11.15 -5.03
C SER A 18 5.20 12.14 -6.05
N HIS A 19 5.73 13.29 -5.61
CA HIS A 19 6.09 14.43 -6.47
C HIS A 19 4.97 14.91 -7.39
N TYR A 20 3.71 14.56 -7.06
CA TYR A 20 2.55 15.01 -7.82
C TYR A 20 2.25 16.46 -7.49
N ILE A 21 2.16 17.29 -8.53
CA ILE A 21 1.93 18.72 -8.43
C ILE A 21 0.66 19.13 -9.19
N VAL A 22 -0.08 20.07 -8.61
CA VAL A 22 -1.07 20.88 -9.32
C VAL A 22 -0.66 22.33 -9.15
N ALA A 23 -0.32 23.00 -10.25
CA ALA A 23 0.22 24.36 -10.24
C ALA A 23 -0.42 25.24 -11.30
N LEU A 24 -0.26 26.54 -11.11
CA LEU A 24 -0.51 27.57 -12.12
C LEU A 24 0.80 27.92 -12.79
N LEU A 25 0.86 27.71 -14.09
CA LEU A 25 1.96 28.11 -14.96
C LEU A 25 1.64 29.48 -15.56
N GLU A 26 2.62 30.36 -15.59
CA GLU A 26 2.59 31.56 -16.42
C GLU A 26 3.36 31.28 -17.71
N VAL A 27 2.62 31.16 -18.80
CA VAL A 27 3.20 30.89 -20.11
C VAL A 27 3.79 32.17 -20.69
N GLU A 28 5.01 32.06 -21.23
CA GLU A 28 5.76 33.23 -21.71
C GLU A 28 5.13 33.88 -22.98
N GLU A 29 4.60 33.04 -23.86
CA GLU A 29 4.11 33.49 -25.18
C GLU A 29 2.91 34.42 -25.05
N ASP A 30 1.96 34.12 -24.15
CA ASP A 30 0.66 34.84 -24.05
C ASP A 30 0.42 35.45 -22.67
N GLN A 31 1.33 35.26 -21.71
CA GLN A 31 1.15 35.61 -20.27
C GLN A 31 -0.12 35.02 -19.66
N GLU A 32 -0.68 33.97 -20.29
CA GLU A 32 -1.83 33.26 -19.78
C GLU A 32 -1.46 32.34 -18.60
N LEU A 33 -2.40 32.25 -17.65
CA LEU A 33 -2.26 31.33 -16.51
C LEU A 33 -2.89 29.99 -16.85
N LEU A 34 -2.07 28.98 -17.01
CA LEU A 34 -2.48 27.63 -17.33
C LEU A 34 -2.46 26.75 -16.06
N THR A 35 -3.56 26.05 -15.78
CA THR A 35 -3.55 25.06 -14.71
C THR A 35 -2.90 23.77 -15.20
N MET A 36 -1.81 23.38 -14.58
CA MET A 36 -1.06 22.15 -14.86
C MET A 36 -1.26 21.12 -13.74
N ASN A 37 -1.31 19.86 -14.10
CA ASN A 37 -1.15 18.74 -13.20
C ASN A 37 -0.10 17.77 -13.74
N GLY A 38 0.59 17.05 -12.86
CA GLY A 38 1.60 16.07 -13.25
C GLY A 38 2.58 15.79 -12.14
N TYR A 39 3.78 15.36 -12.51
CA TYR A 39 4.83 15.03 -11.56
C TYR A 39 6.06 15.91 -11.81
N MET A 40 6.54 16.55 -10.75
CA MET A 40 7.77 17.35 -10.78
C MET A 40 8.53 17.18 -9.47
N SER A 41 9.82 16.90 -9.57
CA SER A 41 10.75 16.91 -8.44
C SER A 41 11.66 18.15 -8.55
N ASN A 42 12.17 18.63 -7.42
CA ASN A 42 13.20 19.70 -7.35
C ASN A 42 12.90 20.94 -8.18
N PHE A 43 11.65 21.41 -8.15
CA PHE A 43 11.25 22.63 -8.83
C PHE A 43 11.30 23.85 -7.89
N ASN A 44 11.46 25.04 -8.47
CA ASN A 44 11.37 26.31 -7.76
C ASN A 44 10.67 27.39 -8.61
N ASP A 45 10.31 28.49 -7.97
CA ASP A 45 9.56 29.58 -8.59
C ASP A 45 10.44 30.50 -9.47
N TYR A 46 11.74 30.27 -9.49
CA TYR A 46 12.74 31.13 -10.16
C TYR A 46 13.26 30.53 -11.45
N ASP A 47 13.18 29.19 -11.60
CA ASP A 47 13.61 28.51 -12.82
C ASP A 47 12.57 28.67 -13.91
N LYS A 48 13.06 28.87 -15.14
CA LYS A 48 12.27 28.82 -16.35
C LYS A 48 12.22 27.39 -16.86
N TYR A 49 11.01 26.92 -17.18
CA TYR A 49 10.81 25.54 -17.62
C TYR A 49 10.21 25.50 -19.02
N ALA A 50 10.57 24.49 -19.79
CA ALA A 50 9.80 24.01 -20.93
C ALA A 50 8.96 22.81 -20.47
N PHE A 51 7.65 22.94 -20.54
CA PHE A 51 6.68 21.93 -20.15
C PHE A 51 6.14 21.24 -21.39
N TYR A 52 6.15 19.92 -21.40
CA TYR A 52 5.65 19.10 -22.50
C TYR A 52 4.46 18.25 -21.99
N GLY A 53 3.36 18.23 -22.74
CA GLY A 53 2.16 17.49 -22.35
C GLY A 53 0.98 17.70 -23.28
N ASP A 54 -0.20 17.31 -22.84
CA ASP A 54 -1.45 17.45 -23.57
C ASP A 54 -2.59 17.93 -22.64
N PHE A 55 -3.64 18.50 -23.19
CA PHE A 55 -4.80 18.90 -22.41
C PHE A 55 -5.67 17.70 -22.05
N GLU A 56 -6.09 17.63 -20.80
CA GLU A 56 -7.13 16.71 -20.32
C GLU A 56 -8.29 17.46 -19.66
N ILE A 57 -9.46 16.85 -19.64
CA ILE A 57 -10.65 17.42 -18.97
C ILE A 57 -10.88 16.66 -17.66
N HIS A 58 -10.55 17.33 -16.54
CA HIS A 58 -10.84 16.78 -15.22
C HIS A 58 -12.34 16.97 -14.89
N PRO A 59 -13.07 15.92 -14.42
CA PRO A 59 -14.52 15.98 -14.20
C PRO A 59 -14.99 17.10 -13.26
N LYS A 60 -14.14 17.47 -12.27
CA LYS A 60 -14.45 18.48 -11.25
C LYS A 60 -13.80 19.83 -11.50
N TYR A 61 -12.62 19.86 -12.14
CA TYR A 61 -11.79 21.07 -12.21
C TYR A 61 -11.63 21.62 -13.64
N GLY A 62 -12.32 21.04 -14.62
CA GLY A 62 -12.28 21.49 -16.00
C GLY A 62 -10.99 21.12 -16.75
N GLN A 63 -10.67 21.91 -17.78
CA GLN A 63 -9.51 21.67 -18.63
C GLN A 63 -8.21 21.97 -17.88
N GLN A 64 -7.27 21.04 -17.92
CA GLN A 64 -5.95 21.14 -17.30
C GLN A 64 -4.89 20.65 -18.29
N PHE A 65 -3.69 21.20 -18.17
CA PHE A 65 -2.53 20.71 -18.91
C PHE A 65 -1.88 19.58 -18.13
N LYS A 66 -1.94 18.39 -18.66
CA LYS A 66 -1.31 17.20 -18.07
C LYS A 66 0.13 17.16 -18.51
N LEU A 67 1.02 17.37 -17.55
CA LEU A 67 2.46 17.33 -17.75
C LEU A 67 2.92 15.90 -18.03
N ASP A 68 3.65 15.72 -19.12
CA ASP A 68 4.35 14.49 -19.46
C ASP A 68 5.79 14.56 -18.96
N HIS A 69 6.51 15.61 -19.38
CA HIS A 69 7.86 15.92 -18.87
C HIS A 69 8.16 17.41 -18.92
N TYR A 70 9.27 17.80 -18.32
CA TYR A 70 9.73 19.19 -18.27
C TYR A 70 11.26 19.27 -18.39
N GLU A 71 11.73 20.42 -18.83
CA GLU A 71 13.17 20.74 -18.91
C GLU A 71 13.41 22.12 -18.32
N ILE A 72 14.56 22.34 -17.68
CA ILE A 72 14.97 23.68 -17.25
C ILE A 72 15.56 24.41 -18.46
N VAL A 73 15.07 25.61 -18.71
CA VAL A 73 15.55 26.47 -19.81
C VAL A 73 16.48 27.51 -19.21
N LEU A 74 17.75 27.45 -19.56
CA LEU A 74 18.70 28.50 -19.19
C LEU A 74 18.45 29.72 -20.06
N SER A 75 18.21 30.89 -19.44
CA SER A 75 18.06 32.13 -20.17
C SER A 75 19.40 32.61 -20.75
N THR A 76 19.34 33.16 -21.93
CA THR A 76 20.44 33.91 -22.58
C THR A 76 20.18 35.43 -22.53
N ASP A 77 19.08 35.87 -21.94
CA ASP A 77 18.79 37.29 -21.72
C ASP A 77 19.53 37.80 -20.47
N GLU A 78 20.31 38.86 -20.63
CA GLU A 78 21.17 39.39 -19.58
C GLU A 78 20.37 39.87 -18.35
N GLU A 79 19.19 40.47 -18.53
CA GLU A 79 18.37 40.94 -17.42
C GLU A 79 17.76 39.78 -16.64
N GLU A 80 17.32 38.73 -17.36
CA GLU A 80 16.83 37.52 -16.75
C GLU A 80 17.93 36.76 -16.00
N ILE A 81 19.15 36.67 -16.54
CA ILE A 81 20.29 36.06 -15.87
C ILE A 81 20.64 36.82 -14.57
N ILE A 82 20.64 38.18 -14.61
CA ILE A 82 20.88 38.98 -13.42
C ILE A 82 19.80 38.71 -12.37
N LYS A 83 18.54 38.69 -12.78
CA LYS A 83 17.41 38.42 -11.88
C LYS A 83 17.48 37.00 -11.27
N TYR A 84 17.81 36.02 -12.08
CA TYR A 84 17.97 34.63 -11.64
C TYR A 84 19.11 34.47 -10.60
N LEU A 85 20.31 34.95 -10.92
CA LEU A 85 21.47 34.90 -10.02
C LEU A 85 21.29 35.74 -8.75
N SER A 86 20.37 36.72 -8.76
CA SER A 86 20.04 37.56 -7.59
C SER A 86 18.91 36.96 -6.75
N SER A 87 18.36 35.84 -7.14
CA SER A 87 17.25 35.18 -6.44
C SER A 87 17.70 34.57 -5.10
N PRO A 88 16.78 34.25 -4.17
CA PRO A 88 17.09 33.59 -2.91
C PRO A 88 17.80 32.25 -3.02
N LEU A 89 17.84 31.64 -4.18
CA LEU A 89 18.60 30.41 -4.46
C LEU A 89 20.09 30.60 -4.27
N PHE A 90 20.61 31.80 -4.67
CA PHE A 90 22.02 32.11 -4.63
C PHE A 90 22.33 33.03 -3.41
N LYS A 91 22.31 32.47 -2.21
CA LYS A 91 22.51 33.20 -0.97
C LYS A 91 23.84 34.01 -0.98
N GLY A 92 23.72 35.34 -0.84
CA GLY A 92 24.87 36.21 -0.84
C GLY A 92 25.34 36.72 -2.21
N ILE A 93 24.59 36.41 -3.28
CA ILE A 93 24.74 37.00 -4.60
C ILE A 93 23.62 38.05 -4.76
N GLY A 94 23.97 39.31 -4.67
CA GLY A 94 23.03 40.42 -4.93
C GLY A 94 23.08 40.89 -6.38
N PRO A 95 22.16 41.83 -6.79
CA PRO A 95 22.08 42.32 -8.17
C PRO A 95 23.38 42.88 -8.71
N THR A 96 24.18 43.54 -7.87
CA THR A 96 25.49 44.08 -8.27
C THR A 96 26.50 42.98 -8.61
N GLN A 97 26.52 41.88 -7.83
CA GLN A 97 27.41 40.77 -8.09
C GLN A 97 26.96 39.96 -9.31
N ALA A 98 25.64 39.74 -9.46
CA ALA A 98 25.04 39.12 -10.62
C ALA A 98 25.34 39.88 -11.91
N LYS A 99 25.28 41.22 -11.85
CA LYS A 99 25.69 42.09 -12.97
C LYS A 99 27.16 41.92 -13.32
N TYR A 100 28.07 41.84 -12.36
CA TYR A 100 29.48 41.60 -12.64
C TYR A 100 29.74 40.22 -13.27
N ILE A 101 28.91 39.24 -12.99
CA ILE A 101 28.98 37.91 -13.64
C ILE A 101 28.59 38.03 -15.12
N VAL A 102 27.46 38.70 -15.41
CA VAL A 102 26.98 38.89 -16.79
C VAL A 102 27.94 39.80 -17.58
N ASP A 103 28.41 40.91 -16.97
CA ASP A 103 29.39 41.79 -17.63
C ASP A 103 30.70 41.06 -18.00
N ALA A 104 31.10 40.05 -17.24
CA ALA A 104 32.32 39.27 -17.49
C ALA A 104 32.13 38.09 -18.45
N LEU A 105 30.97 37.41 -18.40
CA LEU A 105 30.74 36.12 -19.11
C LEU A 105 29.70 36.25 -20.23
N GLY A 106 28.94 37.36 -20.33
CA GLY A 106 27.96 37.65 -21.36
C GLY A 106 26.68 36.78 -21.25
N GLU A 107 25.97 36.72 -22.37
CA GLU A 107 24.68 35.99 -22.53
C GLU A 107 24.76 34.49 -22.25
N ASN A 108 25.95 33.91 -22.37
CA ASN A 108 26.19 32.48 -22.10
C ASN A 108 26.72 32.21 -20.67
N ALA A 109 26.62 33.16 -19.76
CA ALA A 109 27.19 33.08 -18.42
C ALA A 109 26.78 31.79 -17.68
N LEU A 110 25.51 31.42 -17.69
CA LEU A 110 25.01 30.22 -16.99
C LEU A 110 25.60 28.94 -17.57
N SER A 111 25.68 28.81 -18.89
CA SER A 111 26.25 27.64 -19.56
C SER A 111 27.76 27.53 -19.31
N LEU A 112 28.49 28.64 -19.41
CA LEU A 112 29.93 28.68 -19.14
C LEU A 112 30.26 28.28 -17.69
N ILE A 113 29.45 28.74 -16.73
CA ILE A 113 29.65 28.38 -15.32
C ILE A 113 29.38 26.89 -15.10
N LYS A 114 28.37 26.32 -15.76
CA LYS A 114 28.09 24.86 -15.70
C LYS A 114 29.23 24.02 -16.28
N GLU A 115 29.84 24.46 -17.38
CA GLU A 115 30.96 23.75 -18.01
C GLU A 115 32.20 23.77 -17.10
N ASP A 116 32.57 24.94 -16.57
CA ASP A 116 33.69 25.10 -15.63
C ASP A 116 33.47 26.27 -14.68
N LYS A 117 33.34 25.97 -13.38
CA LYS A 117 33.20 26.95 -12.32
C LYS A 117 34.32 28.01 -12.28
N HIS A 118 35.48 27.71 -12.85
CA HIS A 118 36.62 28.60 -12.91
C HIS A 118 36.41 29.81 -13.85
N HIS A 119 35.38 29.79 -14.72
CA HIS A 119 34.96 31.00 -15.42
C HIS A 119 34.57 32.13 -14.47
N LEU A 120 34.08 31.81 -13.27
CA LEU A 120 33.78 32.80 -12.23
C LEU A 120 35.02 33.47 -11.62
N ASP A 121 36.22 32.92 -11.80
CA ASP A 121 37.45 33.54 -11.31
C ASP A 121 37.77 34.85 -12.06
N LEU A 122 37.18 35.05 -13.24
CA LEU A 122 37.28 36.31 -14.02
C LEU A 122 36.35 37.43 -13.46
N VAL A 123 35.46 37.10 -12.54
CA VAL A 123 34.41 38.02 -12.06
C VAL A 123 34.92 38.82 -10.87
N LYS A 124 34.78 40.16 -10.94
CA LYS A 124 35.18 41.06 -9.88
C LYS A 124 34.43 40.77 -8.57
N GLY A 125 35.18 40.57 -7.46
CA GLY A 125 34.61 40.34 -6.15
C GLY A 125 34.07 38.93 -5.90
N MET A 126 34.40 37.97 -6.78
CA MET A 126 34.10 36.58 -6.59
C MET A 126 34.99 35.96 -5.51
N THR A 127 34.41 35.24 -4.58
CA THR A 127 35.13 34.47 -3.56
C THR A 127 34.94 32.96 -3.84
N VAL A 128 35.86 32.15 -3.31
CA VAL A 128 35.77 30.70 -3.45
C VAL A 128 34.40 30.17 -2.99
N ALA A 129 33.92 30.65 -1.85
CA ALA A 129 32.62 30.25 -1.30
C ALA A 129 31.43 30.60 -2.22
N LYS A 130 31.46 31.80 -2.85
CA LYS A 130 30.42 32.21 -3.79
C LYS A 130 30.48 31.39 -5.10
N ARG A 131 31.69 31.14 -5.59
CA ARG A 131 31.90 30.31 -6.78
C ARG A 131 31.35 28.92 -6.59
N GLU A 132 31.72 28.24 -5.49
CA GLU A 132 31.22 26.92 -5.17
C GLU A 132 29.69 26.92 -5.04
N LEU A 133 29.11 27.89 -4.32
CA LEU A 133 27.66 28.03 -4.18
C LEU A 133 26.95 28.16 -5.55
N ILE A 134 27.43 29.05 -6.42
CA ILE A 134 26.80 29.25 -7.73
C ILE A 134 26.89 27.98 -8.56
N TYR A 135 28.04 27.32 -8.59
CA TYR A 135 28.25 26.11 -9.32
C TYR A 135 27.37 24.97 -8.79
N GLU A 136 27.31 24.78 -7.48
CA GLU A 136 26.51 23.77 -6.83
C GLU A 136 25.01 23.95 -7.13
N VAL A 137 24.49 25.16 -7.04
CA VAL A 137 23.07 25.45 -7.35
C VAL A 137 22.76 25.21 -8.83
N LEU A 138 23.67 25.60 -9.74
CA LEU A 138 23.44 25.41 -11.17
C LEU A 138 23.56 23.94 -11.63
N THR A 139 24.36 23.12 -10.96
CA THR A 139 24.59 21.72 -11.33
C THR A 139 23.76 20.72 -10.56
N SER A 140 23.20 21.08 -9.40
CA SER A 140 22.36 20.20 -8.59
C SER A 140 21.15 19.65 -9.34
N ASN A 141 20.60 20.44 -10.26
CA ASN A 141 19.45 20.02 -11.06
C ASN A 141 19.81 19.20 -12.31
N ASP A 142 21.06 19.19 -12.74
CA ASP A 142 21.48 18.50 -13.98
C ASP A 142 21.47 16.97 -13.79
N TYR A 143 21.92 16.50 -12.62
CA TYR A 143 21.88 15.08 -12.29
C TYR A 143 20.45 14.52 -12.29
N ASP A 144 19.52 15.24 -11.68
CA ASP A 144 18.11 14.83 -11.63
C ASP A 144 17.45 14.86 -13.02
N GLN A 145 17.86 15.78 -13.90
CA GLN A 145 17.37 15.83 -15.27
C GLN A 145 17.92 14.68 -16.12
N GLU A 146 19.22 14.39 -16.02
CA GLU A 146 19.84 13.27 -16.74
C GLU A 146 19.20 11.94 -16.35
N VAL A 147 19.00 11.72 -15.05
CA VAL A 147 18.31 10.55 -14.51
C VAL A 147 16.86 10.49 -14.99
N THR A 148 16.14 11.61 -14.93
CA THR A 148 14.75 11.68 -15.38
C THR A 148 14.61 11.41 -16.87
N GLN A 149 15.44 12.00 -17.72
CA GLN A 149 15.44 11.76 -19.16
C GLN A 149 15.79 10.31 -19.49
N PHE A 150 16.77 9.74 -18.80
CA PHE A 150 17.13 8.33 -18.95
C PHE A 150 15.92 7.43 -18.67
N PHE A 151 15.22 7.62 -17.56
CA PHE A 151 14.07 6.81 -17.19
C PHE A 151 12.90 6.97 -18.15
N MET A 152 12.59 8.21 -18.54
CA MET A 152 11.46 8.48 -19.44
C MET A 152 11.72 7.89 -20.84
N GLY A 153 12.94 7.96 -21.32
CA GLY A 153 13.36 7.31 -22.57
C GLY A 153 13.15 5.78 -22.53
N HIS A 154 13.07 5.20 -21.34
CA HIS A 154 12.86 3.76 -21.12
C HIS A 154 11.45 3.39 -20.65
N GLY A 155 10.53 4.36 -20.59
CA GLY A 155 9.11 4.13 -20.29
C GLY A 155 8.77 3.97 -18.81
N ILE A 156 9.64 4.45 -17.90
CA ILE A 156 9.37 4.48 -16.46
C ILE A 156 8.57 5.73 -16.14
N SER A 157 7.52 5.58 -15.34
CA SER A 157 6.67 6.70 -14.95
C SER A 157 7.41 7.66 -14.01
N LEU A 158 7.12 8.96 -14.10
CA LEU A 158 7.70 9.99 -13.22
C LEU A 158 7.49 9.69 -11.73
N ARG A 159 6.40 9.02 -11.38
CA ARG A 159 6.16 8.56 -9.99
C ARG A 159 7.25 7.60 -9.53
N HIS A 160 7.56 6.59 -10.33
CA HIS A 160 8.60 5.60 -9.97
C HIS A 160 9.99 6.23 -9.98
N ILE A 161 10.24 7.18 -10.89
CA ILE A 161 11.53 7.91 -10.94
C ILE A 161 11.79 8.62 -9.61
N GLY A 162 10.81 9.34 -9.06
CA GLY A 162 10.95 10.01 -7.77
C GLY A 162 11.30 9.04 -6.64
N ILE A 163 10.60 7.91 -6.56
CA ILE A 163 10.87 6.88 -5.53
C ILE A 163 12.28 6.27 -5.70
N ILE A 164 12.69 5.97 -6.93
CA ILE A 164 14.01 5.41 -7.25
C ILE A 164 15.11 6.40 -6.84
N GLN A 165 14.95 7.69 -7.19
CA GLN A 165 15.92 8.73 -6.84
C GLN A 165 16.02 8.95 -5.32
N GLU A 166 14.89 8.91 -4.60
CA GLU A 166 14.87 9.03 -3.14
C GLU A 166 15.56 7.83 -2.47
N THR A 167 15.36 6.62 -3.01
CA THR A 167 15.92 5.37 -2.47
C THR A 167 17.43 5.30 -2.69
N TYR A 168 17.90 5.53 -3.92
CA TYR A 168 19.31 5.31 -4.29
C TYR A 168 20.16 6.57 -4.35
N LYS A 169 19.54 7.75 -4.40
CA LYS A 169 20.22 9.05 -4.47
C LYS A 169 21.28 9.08 -5.59
N GLU A 170 22.52 9.42 -5.25
CA GLU A 170 23.65 9.50 -6.19
C GLU A 170 23.96 8.16 -6.88
N LYS A 171 23.53 7.02 -6.32
CA LYS A 171 23.76 5.70 -6.91
C LYS A 171 22.68 5.28 -7.92
N THR A 172 21.69 6.12 -8.16
CA THR A 172 20.55 5.79 -9.02
C THR A 172 20.98 5.29 -10.40
N LEU A 173 21.84 6.01 -11.10
CA LEU A 173 22.31 5.60 -12.43
C LEU A 173 23.19 4.34 -12.39
N GLU A 174 24.02 4.19 -11.36
CA GLU A 174 24.85 3.00 -11.17
C GLU A 174 24.01 1.73 -11.01
N ILE A 175 22.99 1.79 -10.14
CA ILE A 175 22.06 0.67 -9.91
C ILE A 175 21.31 0.33 -11.18
N LEU A 176 20.81 1.33 -11.89
CA LEU A 176 20.06 1.10 -13.12
C LEU A 176 20.86 0.49 -14.24
N GLN A 177 22.12 0.89 -14.38
CA GLN A 177 22.99 0.38 -15.43
C GLN A 177 23.57 -1.00 -15.10
N ASN A 178 23.89 -1.23 -13.83
CA ASN A 178 24.61 -2.44 -13.43
C ASN A 178 23.72 -3.47 -12.73
N HIS A 179 22.70 -3.04 -11.98
CA HIS A 179 21.85 -3.89 -11.14
C HIS A 179 20.37 -3.55 -11.25
N PRO A 180 19.76 -3.43 -12.46
CA PRO A 180 18.39 -2.97 -12.65
C PRO A 180 17.33 -3.85 -11.97
N TYR A 181 17.63 -5.12 -11.70
CA TYR A 181 16.73 -6.05 -11.02
C TYR A 181 16.63 -5.81 -9.52
N GLN A 182 17.57 -5.07 -8.92
CA GLN A 182 17.49 -4.62 -7.53
C GLN A 182 16.26 -3.72 -7.29
N LEU A 183 15.79 -3.03 -8.34
CA LEU A 183 14.54 -2.25 -8.28
C LEU A 183 13.32 -3.08 -7.88
N VAL A 184 13.29 -4.37 -8.24
CA VAL A 184 12.18 -5.28 -7.94
C VAL A 184 12.11 -5.61 -6.45
N GLU A 185 13.28 -5.60 -5.80
CA GLU A 185 13.42 -5.92 -4.38
C GLU A 185 13.22 -4.70 -3.50
N ASP A 186 13.77 -3.56 -3.90
CA ASP A 186 13.85 -2.37 -3.07
C ASP A 186 12.67 -1.40 -3.25
N ILE A 187 11.87 -1.53 -4.34
CA ILE A 187 10.83 -0.54 -4.65
C ILE A 187 9.48 -1.18 -4.92
N ASP A 188 8.54 -0.96 -4.01
CA ASP A 188 7.17 -1.39 -4.18
C ASP A 188 6.52 -0.78 -5.44
N GLY A 189 5.91 -1.65 -6.24
CA GLY A 189 5.23 -1.26 -7.48
C GLY A 189 6.10 -1.32 -8.74
N ILE A 190 7.41 -1.62 -8.62
CA ILE A 190 8.25 -2.00 -9.74
C ILE A 190 8.35 -3.52 -9.80
N GLY A 191 7.55 -4.13 -10.67
CA GLY A 191 7.59 -5.57 -10.90
C GLY A 191 8.71 -6.00 -11.84
N PHE A 192 8.99 -7.31 -11.86
CA PHE A 192 10.03 -7.92 -12.72
C PHE A 192 9.92 -7.46 -14.19
N LYS A 193 8.72 -7.41 -14.76
CA LYS A 193 8.52 -6.99 -16.15
C LYS A 193 9.06 -5.59 -16.42
N THR A 194 8.84 -4.63 -15.54
CA THR A 194 9.30 -3.24 -15.70
C THR A 194 10.83 -3.17 -15.59
N ALA A 195 11.42 -3.86 -14.62
CA ALA A 195 12.86 -3.92 -14.45
C ALA A 195 13.54 -4.66 -15.62
N ASP A 196 12.93 -5.73 -16.12
CA ASP A 196 13.44 -6.51 -17.26
C ASP A 196 13.40 -5.70 -18.56
N GLU A 197 12.31 -4.99 -18.84
CA GLU A 197 12.21 -4.07 -19.98
C GLU A 197 13.27 -2.96 -19.91
N LEU A 198 13.52 -2.42 -18.73
CA LEU A 198 14.57 -1.42 -18.51
C LEU A 198 15.96 -2.03 -18.76
N ALA A 199 16.27 -3.14 -18.12
CA ALA A 199 17.54 -3.82 -18.25
C ALA A 199 17.88 -4.15 -19.71
N LEU A 200 16.94 -4.74 -20.45
CA LEU A 200 17.12 -5.09 -21.85
C LEU A 200 17.29 -3.88 -22.75
N LYS A 201 16.62 -2.77 -22.48
CA LYS A 201 16.77 -1.51 -23.23
C LYS A 201 18.11 -0.82 -22.93
N THR A 202 18.69 -1.03 -21.77
CA THR A 202 19.98 -0.47 -21.36
C THR A 202 21.17 -1.36 -21.74
N GLY A 203 20.93 -2.42 -22.53
CA GLY A 203 21.99 -3.31 -23.04
C GLY A 203 22.22 -4.58 -22.22
N GLY A 204 21.34 -4.89 -21.29
CA GLY A 204 21.35 -6.15 -20.54
C GLY A 204 21.13 -7.36 -21.47
N THR A 205 21.71 -8.49 -21.11
CA THR A 205 21.61 -9.75 -21.87
C THR A 205 20.53 -10.66 -21.29
N LEU A 206 19.99 -11.56 -22.11
CA LEU A 206 18.91 -12.49 -21.70
C LEU A 206 19.39 -13.54 -20.69
N ASP A 207 20.70 -13.82 -20.67
CA ASP A 207 21.39 -14.77 -19.80
C ASP A 207 22.05 -14.13 -18.58
N ASN A 208 21.73 -12.84 -18.30
CA ASN A 208 22.25 -12.13 -17.14
C ASN A 208 21.86 -12.87 -15.84
N PRO A 209 22.84 -13.21 -14.96
CA PRO A 209 22.61 -13.89 -13.70
C PRO A 209 21.56 -13.21 -12.80
N ASP A 210 21.63 -11.87 -12.68
CA ASP A 210 20.69 -11.11 -11.85
C ASP A 210 19.25 -11.19 -12.41
N ARG A 211 19.13 -11.22 -13.76
CA ARG A 211 17.85 -11.46 -14.43
C ARG A 211 17.25 -12.80 -14.04
N LEU A 212 18.04 -13.85 -14.10
CA LEU A 212 17.58 -15.22 -13.83
C LEU A 212 17.21 -15.39 -12.35
N LYS A 213 18.03 -14.88 -11.43
CA LYS A 213 17.72 -14.86 -9.99
C LYS A 213 16.43 -14.09 -9.69
N ALA A 214 16.30 -12.87 -10.18
CA ALA A 214 15.11 -12.06 -10.00
C ALA A 214 13.85 -12.73 -10.61
N GLY A 215 14.01 -13.41 -11.75
CA GLY A 215 12.96 -14.19 -12.38
C GLY A 215 12.46 -15.35 -11.54
N VAL A 216 13.36 -16.08 -10.87
CA VAL A 216 12.99 -17.18 -9.94
C VAL A 216 12.22 -16.61 -8.73
N ILE A 217 12.76 -15.59 -8.06
CA ILE A 217 12.08 -14.95 -6.90
C ILE A 217 10.71 -14.41 -7.28
N TYR A 218 10.62 -13.69 -8.39
CA TYR A 218 9.35 -13.18 -8.89
C TYR A 218 8.35 -14.30 -9.19
N SER A 219 8.81 -15.43 -9.72
CA SER A 219 7.95 -16.59 -10.00
C SER A 219 7.38 -17.20 -8.72
N ILE A 220 8.17 -17.28 -7.65
CA ILE A 220 7.72 -17.72 -6.33
C ILE A 220 6.68 -16.74 -5.79
N LYS A 221 7.01 -15.44 -5.71
CA LYS A 221 6.10 -14.40 -5.22
C LYS A 221 4.79 -14.37 -6.00
N GLN A 222 4.85 -14.40 -7.33
CA GLN A 222 3.66 -14.39 -8.18
C GLN A 222 2.79 -15.64 -8.00
N SER A 223 3.40 -16.81 -7.80
CA SER A 223 2.68 -18.05 -7.55
C SER A 223 2.01 -18.03 -6.18
N CYS A 224 2.70 -17.55 -5.13
CA CYS A 224 2.12 -17.34 -3.81
C CYS A 224 0.92 -16.37 -3.87
N PHE A 225 1.05 -15.23 -4.55
CA PHE A 225 -0.06 -14.29 -4.73
C PHE A 225 -1.25 -14.88 -5.50
N SER A 226 -0.97 -15.75 -6.49
CA SER A 226 -2.04 -16.37 -7.30
C SER A 226 -2.80 -17.45 -6.55
N SER A 227 -2.11 -18.21 -5.70
CA SER A 227 -2.70 -19.33 -4.93
C SER A 227 -3.23 -18.88 -3.56
N GLY A 228 -2.73 -17.76 -3.01
CA GLY A 228 -2.94 -17.35 -1.63
C GLY A 228 -2.08 -18.12 -0.63
N SER A 229 -1.20 -19.01 -1.09
CA SER A 229 -0.29 -19.80 -0.24
C SER A 229 1.01 -19.04 0.03
N THR A 230 1.66 -19.33 1.14
CA THR A 230 2.96 -18.77 1.52
C THR A 230 4.13 -19.54 0.93
N TYR A 231 3.88 -20.71 0.36
CA TYR A 231 4.86 -21.58 -0.29
C TYR A 231 4.42 -22.00 -1.69
N VAL A 232 5.36 -22.54 -2.45
CA VAL A 232 5.15 -23.05 -3.82
C VAL A 232 5.88 -24.37 -4.01
N LEU A 233 5.34 -25.26 -4.85
CA LEU A 233 6.01 -26.49 -5.24
C LEU A 233 6.98 -26.26 -6.42
N TYR A 234 8.00 -27.09 -6.53
CA TYR A 234 9.03 -26.98 -7.57
C TYR A 234 8.44 -26.85 -9.00
N ASP A 235 7.49 -27.71 -9.37
CA ASP A 235 6.90 -27.71 -10.71
C ASP A 235 6.10 -26.42 -11.00
N GLU A 236 5.53 -25.79 -9.97
CA GLU A 236 4.80 -24.54 -10.09
C GLU A 236 5.75 -23.37 -10.32
N ILE A 237 6.88 -23.33 -9.59
CA ILE A 237 7.92 -22.29 -9.78
C ILE A 237 8.48 -22.40 -11.21
N LYS A 238 8.87 -23.60 -11.61
CA LYS A 238 9.42 -23.87 -12.93
C LYS A 238 8.48 -23.43 -14.04
N LYS A 239 7.20 -23.79 -13.92
CA LYS A 239 6.16 -23.39 -14.87
C LYS A 239 5.94 -21.88 -14.90
N ALA A 240 5.99 -21.20 -13.75
CA ALA A 240 5.85 -19.75 -13.66
C ALA A 240 7.06 -19.05 -14.25
N PHE A 241 8.28 -19.54 -13.98
CA PHE A 241 9.53 -19.02 -14.50
C PHE A 241 9.58 -19.05 -16.02
N HIS A 242 9.27 -20.19 -16.65
CA HIS A 242 9.24 -20.32 -18.10
C HIS A 242 8.15 -19.51 -18.81
N LYS A 243 7.14 -19.02 -18.08
CA LYS A 243 6.16 -18.07 -18.63
C LYS A 243 6.68 -16.64 -18.76
N ILE A 244 7.69 -16.26 -17.97
CA ILE A 244 8.25 -14.91 -17.94
C ILE A 244 9.63 -14.86 -18.60
N ILE A 245 10.41 -15.93 -18.49
CA ILE A 245 11.75 -16.06 -19.07
C ILE A 245 11.74 -17.20 -20.09
N TYR A 246 11.80 -16.83 -21.35
CA TYR A 246 11.76 -17.77 -22.47
C TYR A 246 13.16 -18.24 -22.85
N HIS A 247 13.26 -19.41 -23.47
CA HIS A 247 14.48 -19.97 -24.08
C HIS A 247 15.64 -20.23 -23.11
N ILE A 248 15.32 -20.55 -21.87
CA ILE A 248 16.30 -20.99 -20.86
C ILE A 248 16.07 -22.47 -20.60
N ASP A 249 17.15 -23.24 -20.55
CA ASP A 249 17.11 -24.67 -20.26
C ASP A 249 16.78 -24.94 -18.79
N ASP A 250 16.19 -26.08 -18.53
CA ASP A 250 15.80 -26.51 -17.17
C ASP A 250 17.01 -26.58 -16.22
N GLU A 251 18.15 -27.02 -16.73
CA GLU A 251 19.40 -27.10 -15.96
C GLU A 251 19.86 -25.73 -15.42
N VAL A 252 19.68 -24.68 -16.20
CA VAL A 252 20.01 -23.30 -15.80
C VAL A 252 19.02 -22.79 -14.74
N PHE A 253 17.73 -23.10 -14.91
CA PHE A 253 16.72 -22.80 -13.88
C PHE A 253 17.08 -23.47 -12.55
N ASP A 254 17.45 -24.75 -12.57
CA ASP A 254 17.84 -25.52 -11.38
C ASP A 254 19.09 -24.94 -10.72
N GLU A 255 20.07 -24.52 -11.50
CA GLU A 255 21.30 -23.87 -10.99
C GLU A 255 20.96 -22.60 -10.20
N TYR A 256 20.13 -21.70 -10.76
CA TYR A 256 19.80 -20.44 -10.09
C TYR A 256 18.83 -20.63 -8.91
N LEU A 257 17.89 -21.57 -8.97
CA LEU A 257 17.05 -21.91 -7.83
C LEU A 257 17.89 -22.44 -6.67
N ASN A 258 18.84 -23.36 -6.94
CA ASN A 258 19.74 -23.88 -5.91
C ASN A 258 20.66 -22.79 -5.36
N THR A 259 21.20 -21.91 -6.20
CA THR A 259 22.00 -20.77 -5.78
C THR A 259 21.23 -19.86 -4.81
N LEU A 260 19.97 -19.57 -5.11
CA LEU A 260 19.11 -18.75 -4.23
C LEU A 260 18.79 -19.43 -2.90
N VAL A 261 18.68 -20.77 -2.90
CA VAL A 261 18.54 -21.56 -1.66
C VAL A 261 19.82 -21.50 -0.84
N GLU A 262 20.99 -21.63 -1.45
CA GLU A 262 22.30 -21.52 -0.79
C GLU A 262 22.54 -20.10 -0.24
N GLU A 263 22.09 -19.07 -0.94
CA GLU A 263 22.15 -17.67 -0.50
C GLU A 263 21.13 -17.35 0.62
N GLY A 264 20.20 -18.25 0.92
CA GLY A 264 19.12 -18.05 1.91
C GLY A 264 17.99 -17.12 1.45
N ARG A 265 17.97 -16.71 0.17
CA ARG A 265 16.94 -15.84 -0.42
C ARG A 265 15.66 -16.60 -0.81
N VAL A 266 15.78 -17.91 -0.95
CA VAL A 266 14.68 -18.85 -1.10
C VAL A 266 14.88 -19.92 -0.03
N ILE A 267 13.88 -20.12 0.80
CA ILE A 267 13.92 -21.17 1.82
C ILE A 267 13.29 -22.44 1.26
N LYS A 268 13.97 -23.55 1.44
CA LYS A 268 13.47 -24.86 1.05
C LYS A 268 13.27 -25.74 2.27
N GLU A 269 12.02 -26.19 2.48
CA GLU A 269 11.67 -27.21 3.47
C GLU A 269 10.98 -28.36 2.74
N ASP A 270 11.58 -29.54 2.77
CA ASP A 270 11.12 -30.71 2.04
C ASP A 270 10.87 -30.41 0.55
N ASP A 271 9.63 -30.47 0.10
CA ASP A 271 9.20 -30.17 -1.28
C ASP A 271 8.67 -28.74 -1.45
N PHE A 272 8.67 -27.93 -0.39
CA PHE A 272 8.13 -26.58 -0.37
C PHE A 272 9.23 -25.53 -0.50
N TYR A 273 8.96 -24.50 -1.30
CA TYR A 273 9.84 -23.36 -1.51
C TYR A 273 9.13 -22.08 -1.09
N TYR A 274 9.80 -21.29 -0.31
CA TYR A 274 9.29 -20.02 0.25
C TYR A 274 10.15 -18.86 -0.23
N ASP A 275 9.51 -17.70 -0.44
CA ASP A 275 10.20 -16.43 -0.37
C ASP A 275 10.63 -16.17 1.09
N GLU A 276 11.83 -15.62 1.30
CA GLU A 276 12.41 -15.40 2.63
C GLU A 276 11.45 -14.63 3.56
N GLU A 277 10.83 -13.54 3.07
CA GLU A 277 9.93 -12.70 3.88
C GLU A 277 8.66 -13.46 4.29
N LEU A 278 8.10 -14.29 3.41
CA LEU A 278 6.93 -15.12 3.72
C LEU A 278 7.28 -16.20 4.77
N TYR A 279 8.44 -16.83 4.64
CA TYR A 279 8.92 -17.80 5.62
C TYR A 279 9.12 -17.18 7.01
N GLU A 280 9.86 -16.07 7.07
CA GLU A 280 10.05 -15.33 8.32
C GLU A 280 8.72 -14.89 8.95
N SER A 281 7.73 -14.52 8.12
CA SER A 281 6.42 -14.14 8.62
C SER A 281 5.72 -15.29 9.35
N GLU A 282 5.80 -16.51 8.84
CA GLU A 282 5.24 -17.70 9.50
C GLU A 282 5.98 -18.02 10.81
N GLU A 283 7.31 -17.92 10.81
CA GLU A 283 8.09 -18.10 12.04
C GLU A 283 7.71 -17.09 13.13
N ILE A 284 7.58 -15.81 12.78
CA ILE A 284 7.16 -14.76 13.73
C ILE A 284 5.77 -15.07 14.27
N ILE A 285 4.83 -15.48 13.41
CA ILE A 285 3.47 -15.86 13.82
C ILE A 285 3.50 -17.06 14.76
N ALA A 286 4.20 -18.13 14.40
CA ALA A 286 4.30 -19.34 15.21
C ALA A 286 4.92 -19.06 16.59
N ASN A 287 6.03 -18.32 16.64
CA ASN A 287 6.71 -17.93 17.87
C ASN A 287 5.81 -17.07 18.77
N PHE A 288 5.03 -16.15 18.19
CA PHE A 288 4.09 -15.34 18.95
C PHE A 288 2.97 -16.19 19.55
N LEU A 289 2.36 -17.08 18.77
CA LEU A 289 1.29 -17.96 19.25
C LEU A 289 1.80 -18.89 20.36
N GLN A 290 2.99 -19.47 20.21
CA GLN A 290 3.59 -20.29 21.23
C GLN A 290 3.80 -19.49 22.53
N LYS A 291 4.38 -18.30 22.43
CA LYS A 291 4.56 -17.40 23.57
C LYS A 291 3.24 -17.07 24.28
N ILE A 292 2.18 -16.76 23.52
CA ILE A 292 0.86 -16.45 24.11
C ILE A 292 0.28 -17.69 24.77
N ASN A 293 0.42 -18.88 24.18
CA ASN A 293 -0.10 -20.11 24.73
C ASN A 293 0.59 -20.52 26.05
N ASP A 294 1.81 -20.06 26.30
CA ASP A 294 2.57 -20.31 27.53
C ASP A 294 2.09 -19.44 28.72
N TYR A 295 1.22 -18.44 28.47
CA TYR A 295 0.63 -17.67 29.57
C TYR A 295 -0.37 -18.54 30.36
N PRO A 296 -0.39 -18.43 31.70
CA PRO A 296 -1.29 -19.21 32.54
C PRO A 296 -2.75 -18.83 32.30
N GLU A 297 -3.64 -19.77 32.61
CA GLU A 297 -5.06 -19.50 32.71
C GLU A 297 -5.32 -18.42 33.77
N GLU A 298 -6.19 -17.46 33.46
CA GLU A 298 -6.59 -16.45 34.43
C GLU A 298 -7.74 -16.96 35.30
N PHE A 299 -7.70 -16.60 36.59
CA PHE A 299 -8.76 -16.93 37.51
C PHE A 299 -9.67 -15.71 37.72
N TYR A 300 -10.96 -15.92 37.58
CA TYR A 300 -11.99 -14.93 37.87
C TYR A 300 -13.06 -15.53 38.77
N ASP A 301 -13.79 -14.68 39.51
CA ASP A 301 -14.92 -15.11 40.33
C ASP A 301 -16.13 -15.37 39.43
N GLU A 302 -16.59 -16.62 39.35
CA GLU A 302 -17.74 -17.04 38.54
C GLU A 302 -19.02 -16.31 38.95
N ASN A 303 -19.23 -16.08 40.26
CA ASN A 303 -20.41 -15.35 40.75
C ASN A 303 -20.35 -13.86 40.34
N GLU A 304 -19.17 -13.28 40.29
CA GLU A 304 -19.02 -11.90 39.81
C GLU A 304 -19.27 -11.83 38.29
N LEU A 305 -18.81 -12.79 37.52
CA LEU A 305 -19.08 -12.87 36.08
C LEU A 305 -20.59 -13.02 35.81
N GLU A 306 -21.27 -13.95 36.48
CA GLU A 306 -22.73 -14.10 36.35
C GLU A 306 -23.46 -12.79 36.64
N ARG A 307 -23.10 -12.13 37.73
CA ARG A 307 -23.68 -10.83 38.09
C ARG A 307 -23.44 -9.75 37.05
N LEU A 308 -22.24 -9.70 36.46
CA LEU A 308 -21.91 -8.76 35.38
C LEU A 308 -22.71 -9.09 34.11
N LEU A 309 -22.82 -10.35 33.75
CA LEU A 309 -23.61 -10.80 32.58
C LEU A 309 -25.08 -10.42 32.75
N ASP A 310 -25.70 -10.68 33.93
CA ASP A 310 -27.09 -10.33 34.20
C ASP A 310 -27.31 -8.82 34.14
N ASN A 311 -26.42 -8.04 34.74
CA ASN A 311 -26.47 -6.59 34.66
C ASN A 311 -26.41 -6.05 33.23
N TYR A 312 -25.57 -6.67 32.37
CA TYR A 312 -25.47 -6.27 30.96
C TYR A 312 -26.70 -6.72 30.17
N GLN A 313 -27.23 -7.93 30.41
CA GLN A 313 -28.46 -8.40 29.78
C GLN A 313 -29.62 -7.45 30.09
N ASP A 314 -29.80 -7.08 31.36
CA ASP A 314 -30.83 -6.15 31.80
C ASP A 314 -30.67 -4.74 31.20
N LYS A 315 -29.43 -4.23 31.22
CA LYS A 315 -29.10 -2.88 30.71
C LYS A 315 -29.40 -2.72 29.23
N PHE A 316 -29.13 -3.75 28.42
CA PHE A 316 -29.27 -3.70 26.97
C PHE A 316 -30.48 -4.42 26.42
N GLY A 317 -31.30 -5.06 27.28
CA GLY A 317 -32.50 -5.81 26.89
C GLY A 317 -32.19 -7.02 26.00
N ILE A 318 -31.05 -7.68 26.22
CA ILE A 318 -30.58 -8.82 25.45
C ILE A 318 -30.43 -10.04 26.34
N VAL A 319 -30.51 -11.23 25.73
CA VAL A 319 -30.23 -12.50 26.39
C VAL A 319 -29.14 -13.21 25.58
N TYR A 320 -28.00 -13.50 26.21
CA TYR A 320 -26.91 -14.22 25.56
C TYR A 320 -27.24 -15.71 25.43
N SER A 321 -26.98 -16.29 24.28
CA SER A 321 -27.08 -17.74 24.09
C SER A 321 -25.98 -18.47 24.87
N THR A 322 -26.10 -19.78 25.00
CA THR A 322 -25.11 -20.60 25.70
C THR A 322 -23.74 -20.44 25.08
N LYS A 323 -23.63 -20.47 23.75
CA LYS A 323 -22.34 -20.29 23.02
C LYS A 323 -21.78 -18.87 23.19
N GLN A 324 -22.63 -17.87 23.26
CA GLN A 324 -22.19 -16.50 23.51
C GLN A 324 -21.62 -16.32 24.92
N LYS A 325 -22.24 -16.94 25.93
CA LYS A 325 -21.71 -16.97 27.30
C LYS A 325 -20.40 -17.75 27.37
N GLU A 326 -20.33 -18.94 26.73
CA GLU A 326 -19.10 -19.73 26.63
C GLU A 326 -17.95 -18.92 26.03
N ALA A 327 -18.21 -18.11 24.97
CA ALA A 327 -17.20 -17.25 24.38
C ALA A 327 -16.65 -16.20 25.34
N ILE A 328 -17.52 -15.59 26.16
CA ILE A 328 -17.14 -14.59 27.16
C ILE A 328 -16.29 -15.25 28.27
N GLU A 329 -16.76 -16.38 28.80
CA GLU A 329 -16.06 -17.16 29.81
C GLU A 329 -14.69 -17.62 29.34
N TYR A 330 -14.64 -18.14 28.11
CA TYR A 330 -13.40 -18.64 27.54
C TYR A 330 -12.36 -17.53 27.36
N PHE A 331 -12.78 -16.37 26.83
CA PHE A 331 -11.88 -15.23 26.67
C PHE A 331 -11.32 -14.73 28.02
N LEU A 332 -12.14 -14.71 29.06
CA LEU A 332 -11.64 -14.32 30.39
C LEU A 332 -10.61 -15.30 30.93
N LYS A 333 -10.83 -16.60 30.72
CA LYS A 333 -9.99 -17.67 31.27
C LYS A 333 -8.70 -17.89 30.51
N TYR A 334 -8.74 -17.87 29.17
CA TYR A 334 -7.61 -18.30 28.35
C TYR A 334 -6.91 -17.12 27.64
N PRO A 335 -5.60 -17.26 27.35
CA PRO A 335 -4.82 -16.19 26.75
C PRO A 335 -5.16 -15.91 25.28
N MET A 336 -5.74 -16.89 24.55
CA MET A 336 -6.15 -16.67 23.18
C MET A 336 -7.39 -17.47 22.77
N MET A 337 -8.17 -16.91 21.85
CA MET A 337 -9.40 -17.49 21.34
C MET A 337 -9.72 -16.99 19.94
N ILE A 338 -10.32 -17.84 19.14
CA ILE A 338 -10.92 -17.49 17.85
C ILE A 338 -12.45 -17.47 18.03
N LEU A 339 -13.07 -16.35 17.69
CA LEU A 339 -14.52 -16.19 17.63
C LEU A 339 -14.96 -16.12 16.16
N THR A 340 -15.63 -17.15 15.69
CA THR A 340 -16.11 -17.24 14.31
C THR A 340 -17.63 -17.39 14.25
N GLY A 341 -18.19 -17.28 13.06
CA GLY A 341 -19.62 -17.46 12.79
C GLY A 341 -20.07 -16.62 11.61
N GLY A 342 -21.16 -16.97 10.99
CA GLY A 342 -21.73 -16.27 9.85
C GLY A 342 -22.26 -14.87 10.16
N PRO A 343 -22.73 -14.13 9.15
CA PRO A 343 -23.40 -12.85 9.36
C PRO A 343 -24.67 -13.00 10.20
N GLY A 344 -24.90 -12.08 11.15
CA GLY A 344 -26.09 -12.09 11.99
C GLY A 344 -26.09 -13.07 13.18
N THR A 345 -24.98 -13.77 13.46
CA THR A 345 -24.85 -14.67 14.62
C THR A 345 -24.56 -13.96 15.95
N GLY A 346 -24.41 -12.64 15.91
CA GLY A 346 -24.20 -11.83 17.12
C GLY A 346 -22.77 -11.71 17.59
N LYS A 347 -21.76 -11.99 16.75
CA LYS A 347 -20.32 -11.78 17.07
C LYS A 347 -20.06 -10.43 17.73
N THR A 348 -20.56 -9.37 17.12
CA THR A 348 -20.36 -7.99 17.60
C THR A 348 -20.99 -7.76 18.98
N THR A 349 -22.14 -8.38 19.26
CA THR A 349 -22.82 -8.29 20.57
C THR A 349 -21.98 -8.95 21.66
N VAL A 350 -21.39 -10.12 21.36
CA VAL A 350 -20.48 -10.83 22.26
C VAL A 350 -19.21 -10.00 22.50
N VAL A 351 -18.59 -9.47 21.45
CA VAL A 351 -17.38 -8.65 21.55
C VAL A 351 -17.58 -7.43 22.42
N LYS A 352 -18.72 -6.75 22.28
CA LYS A 352 -19.07 -5.60 23.12
C LYS A 352 -19.15 -5.99 24.60
N ALA A 353 -19.86 -7.07 24.92
CA ALA A 353 -19.99 -7.56 26.29
C ALA A 353 -18.63 -7.96 26.87
N LEU A 354 -17.88 -8.75 26.12
CA LEU A 354 -16.57 -9.25 26.48
C LEU A 354 -15.61 -8.11 26.82
N ILE A 355 -15.50 -7.09 25.99
CA ILE A 355 -14.65 -5.92 26.24
C ILE A 355 -15.07 -5.18 27.50
N GLN A 356 -16.36 -4.98 27.69
CA GLN A 356 -16.87 -4.22 28.84
C GLN A 356 -16.66 -5.00 30.15
N ILE A 357 -16.91 -6.31 30.14
CA ILE A 357 -16.68 -7.17 31.30
C ILE A 357 -15.17 -7.21 31.61
N TYR A 358 -14.34 -7.45 30.60
CA TYR A 358 -12.89 -7.48 30.77
C TYR A 358 -12.34 -6.20 31.40
N ARG A 359 -12.73 -5.04 30.89
CA ARG A 359 -12.34 -3.73 31.46
C ARG A 359 -12.82 -3.49 32.87
N THR A 360 -13.93 -4.12 33.28
CA THR A 360 -14.43 -4.02 34.66
C THR A 360 -13.56 -4.86 35.59
N LEU A 361 -13.13 -6.03 35.12
CA LEU A 361 -12.31 -6.96 35.92
C LEU A 361 -10.82 -6.56 35.90
N TYR A 362 -10.34 -6.04 34.77
CA TYR A 362 -8.92 -5.70 34.53
C TYR A 362 -8.79 -4.25 34.02
N PRO A 363 -9.03 -3.25 34.87
CA PRO A 363 -9.05 -1.83 34.46
C PRO A 363 -7.70 -1.26 34.07
N GLU A 364 -6.60 -1.89 34.47
CA GLU A 364 -5.23 -1.45 34.19
C GLU A 364 -4.73 -1.89 32.82
N ASP A 365 -5.40 -2.87 32.19
CA ASP A 365 -4.96 -3.40 30.92
C ASP A 365 -5.40 -2.49 29.76
N ALA A 366 -4.42 -2.09 28.97
CA ALA A 366 -4.68 -1.36 27.72
C ALA A 366 -5.04 -2.35 26.60
N ILE A 367 -6.15 -2.06 25.92
CA ILE A 367 -6.70 -2.89 24.84
C ILE A 367 -6.47 -2.18 23.51
N SER A 368 -5.80 -2.84 22.56
CA SER A 368 -5.78 -2.44 21.15
C SER A 368 -6.89 -3.14 20.39
N LEU A 369 -7.78 -2.34 19.78
CA LEU A 369 -8.83 -2.80 18.87
C LEU A 369 -8.42 -2.50 17.45
N VAL A 370 -8.19 -3.52 16.63
CA VAL A 370 -7.71 -3.34 15.26
C VAL A 370 -8.53 -4.12 14.25
N ALA A 371 -8.51 -3.64 13.01
CA ALA A 371 -9.10 -4.31 11.86
C ALA A 371 -8.26 -4.06 10.60
N PRO A 372 -8.33 -4.90 9.55
CA PRO A 372 -7.59 -4.69 8.32
C PRO A 372 -8.06 -3.46 7.53
N THR A 373 -9.33 -3.07 7.65
CA THR A 373 -9.94 -1.98 6.88
C THR A 373 -10.46 -0.85 7.75
N GLY A 374 -10.44 0.39 7.22
CA GLY A 374 -10.97 1.56 7.92
C GLY A 374 -12.48 1.46 8.22
N ARG A 375 -13.25 0.79 7.33
CA ARG A 375 -14.70 0.58 7.54
C ARG A 375 -14.96 -0.37 8.71
N ALA A 376 -14.22 -1.47 8.80
CA ALA A 376 -14.33 -2.41 9.90
C ALA A 376 -13.91 -1.76 11.23
N ALA A 377 -12.78 -1.04 11.25
CA ALA A 377 -12.33 -0.32 12.44
C ALA A 377 -13.36 0.71 12.92
N LYS A 378 -13.94 1.50 12.01
CA LYS A 378 -14.99 2.46 12.36
C LYS A 378 -16.21 1.77 12.97
N ARG A 379 -16.67 0.66 12.36
CA ARG A 379 -17.78 -0.13 12.88
C ARG A 379 -17.48 -0.69 14.26
N LEU A 380 -16.27 -1.21 14.46
CA LEU A 380 -15.81 -1.73 15.75
C LEU A 380 -15.82 -0.64 16.82
N SER A 381 -15.36 0.59 16.50
CA SER A 381 -15.41 1.74 17.40
C SER A 381 -16.85 2.11 17.78
N GLU A 382 -17.75 2.21 16.81
CA GLU A 382 -19.16 2.58 17.03
C GLU A 382 -19.88 1.56 17.94
N LEU A 383 -19.57 0.28 17.80
CA LEU A 383 -20.20 -0.80 18.53
C LEU A 383 -19.67 -0.97 19.95
N THR A 384 -18.36 -0.80 20.13
CA THR A 384 -17.70 -0.98 21.44
C THR A 384 -17.67 0.28 22.28
N GLY A 385 -17.76 1.45 21.64
CA GLY A 385 -17.55 2.76 22.28
C GLY A 385 -16.10 3.04 22.63
N LEU A 386 -15.15 2.29 22.07
CA LEU A 386 -13.72 2.47 22.23
C LEU A 386 -13.09 2.84 20.88
N ASP A 387 -11.95 3.50 20.94
CA ASP A 387 -11.20 3.80 19.73
C ASP A 387 -10.65 2.50 19.11
N ALA A 388 -11.02 2.24 17.87
CA ALA A 388 -10.46 1.20 17.04
C ALA A 388 -9.83 1.80 15.78
N CYS A 389 -8.79 1.19 15.28
CA CYS A 389 -8.10 1.69 14.09
C CYS A 389 -7.70 0.55 13.15
N THR A 390 -7.17 0.90 11.98
CA THR A 390 -6.59 -0.12 11.09
C THR A 390 -5.27 -0.63 11.65
N ILE A 391 -4.91 -1.89 11.33
CA ILE A 391 -3.61 -2.48 11.69
C ILE A 391 -2.47 -1.54 11.24
N HIS A 392 -2.54 -1.02 10.02
CA HIS A 392 -1.54 -0.06 9.51
C HIS A 392 -1.42 1.21 10.37
N ARG A 393 -2.55 1.75 10.84
CA ARG A 393 -2.56 2.93 11.71
C ARG A 393 -2.01 2.62 13.10
N GLU A 394 -2.35 1.47 13.67
CA GLU A 394 -1.83 1.01 14.96
C GLU A 394 -0.31 0.85 14.92
N LEU A 395 0.19 0.26 13.83
CA LEU A 395 1.62 0.09 13.58
C LEU A 395 2.31 1.38 13.11
N LYS A 396 1.57 2.47 12.90
CA LYS A 396 2.09 3.77 12.42
C LYS A 396 2.88 3.62 11.13
N TRP A 397 2.18 3.16 10.08
CA TRP A 397 2.76 3.07 8.74
C TRP A 397 3.31 4.42 8.28
N ASP A 398 4.58 4.46 7.92
CA ASP A 398 5.26 5.63 7.35
C ASP A 398 5.38 5.43 5.83
N LEU A 399 4.61 6.22 5.08
CA LEU A 399 4.60 6.16 3.61
C LEU A 399 5.94 6.55 2.98
N HIS A 400 6.74 7.40 3.65
CA HIS A 400 8.03 7.85 3.12
C HIS A 400 9.12 6.79 3.29
N LYS A 401 9.06 6.06 4.42
CA LYS A 401 10.06 5.03 4.75
C LYS A 401 9.64 3.63 4.30
N ASN A 402 8.43 3.49 3.77
CA ASN A 402 7.81 2.20 3.45
C ASN A 402 7.97 1.18 4.60
N SER A 403 7.73 1.63 5.84
CA SER A 403 7.98 0.83 7.04
C SER A 403 7.03 1.18 8.18
N PHE A 404 6.90 0.24 9.13
CA PHE A 404 6.13 0.46 10.35
C PHE A 404 7.02 1.04 11.46
N ALA A 405 6.57 2.12 12.10
CA ALA A 405 7.28 2.73 13.22
C ALA A 405 7.16 1.89 14.51
N MET A 406 6.06 1.12 14.65
CA MET A 406 5.90 0.16 15.74
C MET A 406 6.42 -1.21 15.29
N ASN A 407 7.32 -1.82 16.08
CA ASN A 407 7.98 -3.08 15.80
C ASN A 407 8.60 -3.65 17.11
N ARG A 408 9.40 -4.71 17.03
CA ARG A 408 10.04 -5.31 18.19
C ARG A 408 10.89 -4.38 19.04
N ASN A 409 11.46 -3.35 18.45
CA ASN A 409 12.30 -2.36 19.14
C ASN A 409 11.48 -1.18 19.70
N ASN A 410 10.30 -0.95 19.14
CA ASN A 410 9.33 0.05 19.57
C ASN A 410 7.94 -0.58 19.67
N PRO A 411 7.69 -1.43 20.69
CA PRO A 411 6.48 -2.24 20.77
C PRO A 411 5.24 -1.42 21.16
N LEU A 412 4.08 -1.96 20.80
CA LEU A 412 2.78 -1.49 21.29
C LEU A 412 2.72 -1.52 22.81
N SER A 413 1.98 -0.60 23.40
CA SER A 413 1.81 -0.52 24.86
C SER A 413 0.70 -1.42 25.39
N SER A 414 -0.15 -1.97 24.53
CA SER A 414 -1.31 -2.79 24.89
C SER A 414 -0.94 -4.17 25.42
N GLN A 415 -1.75 -4.65 26.36
CA GLN A 415 -1.72 -5.97 26.97
C GLN A 415 -2.69 -6.93 26.30
N VAL A 416 -3.79 -6.40 25.76
CA VAL A 416 -4.82 -7.17 25.07
C VAL A 416 -4.93 -6.70 23.63
N LEU A 417 -4.99 -7.65 22.70
CA LEU A 417 -5.14 -7.39 21.28
C LEU A 417 -6.43 -8.05 20.76
N ILE A 418 -7.31 -7.26 20.15
CA ILE A 418 -8.54 -7.74 19.54
C ILE A 418 -8.50 -7.37 18.06
N ILE A 419 -8.57 -8.38 17.20
CA ILE A 419 -8.46 -8.23 15.74
C ILE A 419 -9.80 -8.64 15.13
N ASP A 420 -10.52 -7.67 14.55
CA ASP A 420 -11.79 -7.92 13.84
C ASP A 420 -11.55 -8.08 12.33
N GLU A 421 -12.49 -8.73 11.65
CA GLU A 421 -12.40 -9.10 10.22
C GLU A 421 -11.10 -9.86 9.89
N PHE A 422 -10.72 -10.79 10.77
CA PHE A 422 -9.44 -11.50 10.71
C PHE A 422 -9.26 -12.35 9.45
N SER A 423 -10.35 -12.75 8.79
CA SER A 423 -10.31 -13.44 7.49
C SER A 423 -9.60 -12.66 6.37
N MET A 424 -9.54 -11.32 6.49
CA MET A 424 -8.88 -10.45 5.51
C MET A 424 -7.40 -10.15 5.85
N VAL A 425 -6.88 -10.67 6.96
CA VAL A 425 -5.51 -10.44 7.40
C VAL A 425 -4.60 -11.51 6.80
N ASP A 426 -3.56 -11.09 6.09
CA ASP A 426 -2.53 -11.97 5.52
C ASP A 426 -1.36 -12.20 6.48
N SER A 427 -0.48 -13.16 6.13
CA SER A 427 0.66 -13.53 6.96
C SER A 427 1.66 -12.38 7.15
N LEU A 428 1.94 -11.59 6.11
CA LEU A 428 2.88 -10.48 6.20
C LEU A 428 2.40 -9.40 7.16
N LEU A 429 1.14 -8.97 7.02
CA LEU A 429 0.57 -7.95 7.91
C LEU A 429 0.46 -8.44 9.35
N LEU A 430 0.06 -9.71 9.54
CA LEU A 430 -0.04 -10.30 10.87
C LEU A 430 1.32 -10.42 11.55
N SER A 431 2.36 -10.83 10.83
CA SER A 431 3.71 -10.94 11.39
C SER A 431 4.22 -9.58 11.88
N LYS A 432 4.00 -8.49 11.12
CA LYS A 432 4.38 -7.14 11.56
C LYS A 432 3.60 -6.70 12.82
N LEU A 433 2.31 -7.05 12.91
CA LEU A 433 1.51 -6.78 14.12
C LEU A 433 2.04 -7.55 15.33
N PHE A 434 2.34 -8.83 15.16
CA PHE A 434 2.84 -9.67 16.24
C PHE A 434 4.26 -9.30 16.68
N ASP A 435 5.13 -8.92 15.74
CA ASP A 435 6.45 -8.41 16.04
C ASP A 435 6.43 -7.16 16.94
N ALA A 436 5.44 -6.30 16.74
CA ALA A 436 5.21 -5.13 17.58
C ALA A 436 4.49 -5.43 18.91
N SER A 437 3.86 -6.62 19.06
CA SER A 437 2.97 -6.96 20.18
C SER A 437 3.67 -7.65 21.35
N ARG A 438 4.87 -7.21 21.73
CA ARG A 438 5.68 -7.88 22.76
C ARG A 438 5.07 -7.88 24.16
N ARG A 439 4.20 -6.90 24.48
CA ARG A 439 3.55 -6.75 25.80
C ARG A 439 2.22 -7.46 25.89
N VAL A 440 1.71 -7.93 24.75
CA VAL A 440 0.43 -8.62 24.66
C VAL A 440 0.55 -9.99 25.33
N HIS A 441 -0.44 -10.31 26.18
CA HIS A 441 -0.60 -11.60 26.82
C HIS A 441 -1.99 -12.21 26.58
N LYS A 442 -2.92 -11.46 25.95
CA LYS A 442 -4.27 -11.93 25.62
C LYS A 442 -4.67 -11.49 24.22
N VAL A 443 -5.18 -12.42 23.41
CA VAL A 443 -5.58 -12.14 22.01
C VAL A 443 -6.94 -12.72 21.69
N LEU A 444 -7.77 -11.92 21.00
CA LEU A 444 -9.03 -12.34 20.40
C LEU A 444 -8.99 -12.14 18.88
N PHE A 445 -9.15 -13.22 18.15
CA PHE A 445 -9.32 -13.21 16.70
C PHE A 445 -10.81 -13.31 16.37
N ILE A 446 -11.35 -12.35 15.60
CA ILE A 446 -12.75 -12.32 15.20
C ILE A 446 -12.81 -12.36 13.69
N GLY A 447 -13.47 -13.36 13.14
CA GLY A 447 -13.58 -13.49 11.69
C GLY A 447 -14.71 -14.43 11.28
N ASP A 448 -14.86 -14.56 9.99
CA ASP A 448 -15.79 -15.49 9.37
C ASP A 448 -15.01 -16.29 8.32
N TYR A 449 -14.74 -17.55 8.60
CA TYR A 449 -13.92 -18.40 7.73
C TYR A 449 -14.60 -18.81 6.41
N HIS A 450 -15.90 -18.51 6.29
CA HIS A 450 -16.64 -18.67 5.04
C HIS A 450 -16.55 -17.45 4.12
N GLN A 451 -16.02 -16.32 4.61
CA GLN A 451 -15.75 -15.16 3.78
C GLN A 451 -14.49 -15.36 2.92
N LEU A 452 -14.33 -14.48 1.92
CA LEU A 452 -13.13 -14.50 1.08
C LEU A 452 -11.87 -14.32 1.94
N PRO A 453 -10.80 -15.07 1.66
CA PRO A 453 -9.53 -14.93 2.36
C PRO A 453 -8.85 -13.59 2.01
N SER A 454 -7.72 -13.33 2.64
CA SER A 454 -6.83 -12.20 2.32
C SER A 454 -6.42 -12.20 0.85
N VAL A 455 -6.15 -11.01 0.31
CA VAL A 455 -5.66 -10.85 -1.07
C VAL A 455 -4.18 -11.24 -1.17
N ALA A 456 -3.38 -10.88 -0.16
CA ALA A 456 -1.98 -11.27 -0.07
C ALA A 456 -1.84 -12.70 0.50
N PRO A 457 -0.68 -13.35 0.32
CA PRO A 457 -0.43 -14.72 0.74
C PRO A 457 -0.66 -14.97 2.24
N GLY A 458 -1.22 -16.12 2.55
CA GLY A 458 -1.47 -16.60 3.91
C GLY A 458 -2.93 -16.55 4.33
N ASN A 459 -3.58 -17.72 4.42
CA ASN A 459 -4.96 -17.86 4.92
C ASN A 459 -4.97 -18.15 6.42
N VAL A 460 -4.41 -17.20 7.19
CA VAL A 460 -4.10 -17.39 8.62
C VAL A 460 -5.30 -17.74 9.49
N LEU A 461 -6.51 -17.24 9.18
CA LEU A 461 -7.71 -17.61 9.94
C LEU A 461 -8.03 -19.09 9.77
N LYS A 462 -7.95 -19.60 8.55
CA LYS A 462 -8.22 -21.01 8.27
C LYS A 462 -7.18 -21.90 8.93
N ASP A 463 -5.89 -21.53 8.80
CA ASP A 463 -4.78 -22.27 9.39
C ASP A 463 -4.88 -22.30 10.92
N PHE A 464 -5.32 -21.21 11.55
CA PHE A 464 -5.56 -21.14 12.98
C PHE A 464 -6.74 -22.02 13.43
N ILE A 465 -7.82 -22.09 12.64
CA ILE A 465 -8.97 -22.95 12.92
C ILE A 465 -8.58 -24.44 12.78
N GLU A 466 -7.75 -24.79 11.79
CA GLU A 466 -7.26 -26.14 11.57
C GLU A 466 -6.17 -26.56 12.58
N SER A 467 -5.60 -25.59 13.30
CA SER A 467 -4.64 -25.82 14.38
C SER A 467 -5.36 -26.28 15.67
N GLN A 468 -4.60 -26.43 16.76
CA GLN A 468 -5.14 -26.79 18.07
C GLN A 468 -5.67 -25.57 18.87
N LEU A 469 -5.79 -24.41 18.26
CA LEU A 469 -6.31 -23.21 18.91
C LEU A 469 -7.81 -23.38 19.20
N LYS A 470 -8.26 -22.80 20.34
CA LYS A 470 -9.69 -22.86 20.68
C LYS A 470 -10.52 -21.95 19.77
N VAL A 471 -11.48 -22.58 19.14
CA VAL A 471 -12.47 -21.92 18.28
C VAL A 471 -13.82 -21.97 18.96
N ILE A 472 -14.47 -20.83 19.10
CA ILE A 472 -15.88 -20.72 19.45
C ILE A 472 -16.64 -20.25 18.20
N GLU A 473 -17.48 -21.15 17.69
CA GLU A 473 -18.32 -20.86 16.53
C GLU A 473 -19.75 -20.51 16.97
N LEU A 474 -20.20 -19.31 16.60
CA LEU A 474 -21.57 -18.87 16.80
C LEU A 474 -22.41 -19.30 15.59
N ASP A 475 -23.25 -20.29 15.78
CA ASP A 475 -24.09 -20.89 14.74
C ASP A 475 -25.57 -20.51 14.82
N GLU A 476 -26.01 -19.87 15.91
CA GLU A 476 -27.38 -19.42 16.07
C GLU A 476 -27.67 -18.17 15.24
N ILE A 477 -28.42 -18.36 14.15
CA ILE A 477 -28.88 -17.23 13.31
C ILE A 477 -30.11 -16.61 13.97
N TYR A 478 -30.02 -15.33 14.37
CA TYR A 478 -31.17 -14.63 14.93
C TYR A 478 -32.29 -14.44 13.89
N ARG A 479 -33.55 -14.53 14.36
CA ARG A 479 -34.82 -14.71 13.60
C ARG A 479 -35.04 -13.85 12.35
N GLN A 480 -34.38 -12.70 12.21
CA GLN A 480 -34.58 -11.78 11.06
C GLN A 480 -33.96 -12.25 9.74
N SER A 481 -33.10 -13.26 9.76
CA SER A 481 -32.36 -13.71 8.57
C SER A 481 -32.97 -14.96 7.88
N LYS A 482 -33.87 -15.67 8.55
CA LYS A 482 -34.44 -16.92 7.98
C LYS A 482 -35.33 -16.70 6.74
N ASP A 483 -35.91 -15.50 6.62
CA ASP A 483 -36.81 -15.14 5.51
C ASP A 483 -36.11 -14.33 4.41
N SER A 484 -34.78 -14.14 4.49
CA SER A 484 -33.99 -13.41 3.49
C SER A 484 -33.40 -14.34 2.46
N GLY A 485 -33.69 -14.09 1.19
CA GLY A 485 -33.09 -14.79 0.06
C GLY A 485 -31.58 -14.56 -0.03
N ILE A 486 -31.08 -13.38 0.40
CA ILE A 486 -29.64 -13.08 0.46
C ILE A 486 -28.92 -14.07 1.38
N VAL A 487 -29.48 -14.31 2.58
CA VAL A 487 -28.88 -15.24 3.55
C VAL A 487 -28.97 -16.68 3.05
N GLN A 488 -30.09 -17.08 2.45
CA GLN A 488 -30.24 -18.42 1.87
C GLN A 488 -29.29 -18.64 0.70
N LEU A 489 -29.14 -17.66 -0.19
CA LEU A 489 -28.18 -17.74 -1.29
C LEU A 489 -26.73 -17.86 -0.78
N ALA A 490 -26.36 -17.06 0.22
CA ALA A 490 -25.03 -17.14 0.82
C ALA A 490 -24.76 -18.52 1.42
N HIS A 491 -25.74 -19.08 2.15
CA HIS A 491 -25.63 -20.41 2.73
C HIS A 491 -25.48 -21.51 1.68
N GLN A 492 -26.31 -21.47 0.63
CA GLN A 492 -26.21 -22.45 -0.47
C GLN A 492 -24.89 -22.34 -1.22
N LEU A 493 -24.36 -21.12 -1.43
CA LEU A 493 -23.04 -20.92 -2.04
C LEU A 493 -21.91 -21.53 -1.21
N ILE A 494 -21.94 -21.34 0.13
CA ILE A 494 -20.96 -21.92 1.05
C ILE A 494 -20.95 -23.46 0.97
N HIS A 495 -22.14 -24.07 0.92
CA HIS A 495 -22.29 -25.52 0.89
C HIS A 495 -22.26 -26.11 -0.53
N GLN A 496 -22.07 -25.27 -1.56
CA GLN A 496 -22.09 -25.68 -2.99
C GLN A 496 -23.41 -26.35 -3.40
N GLU A 497 -24.53 -25.92 -2.81
CA GLU A 497 -25.87 -26.47 -2.99
C GLU A 497 -26.74 -25.68 -3.98
N VAL A 498 -26.14 -24.73 -4.72
CA VAL A 498 -26.86 -23.94 -5.74
C VAL A 498 -27.01 -24.76 -7.01
N ASP A 499 -28.06 -25.59 -7.07
CA ASP A 499 -28.30 -26.49 -8.22
C ASP A 499 -29.11 -25.81 -9.33
N ASP A 500 -29.96 -24.82 -9.00
CA ASP A 500 -30.82 -24.16 -9.97
C ASP A 500 -31.13 -22.70 -9.60
N LEU A 501 -31.87 -22.00 -10.45
CA LEU A 501 -32.27 -20.61 -10.26
C LEU A 501 -33.58 -20.42 -9.50
N SER A 502 -34.17 -21.49 -8.95
CA SER A 502 -35.47 -21.47 -8.23
C SER A 502 -35.47 -20.57 -7.01
N LEU A 503 -34.31 -20.42 -6.35
CA LEU A 503 -34.12 -19.51 -5.23
C LEU A 503 -34.49 -18.04 -5.60
N PHE A 504 -34.13 -17.60 -6.80
CA PHE A 504 -34.43 -16.24 -7.26
C PHE A 504 -35.91 -16.01 -7.61
N GLU A 505 -36.68 -17.06 -7.80
CA GLU A 505 -38.13 -17.01 -7.97
C GLU A 505 -38.86 -17.01 -6.60
N GLN A 506 -38.28 -17.70 -5.61
CA GLN A 506 -38.87 -17.85 -4.28
C GLN A 506 -38.76 -16.58 -3.43
N TYR A 507 -37.62 -15.86 -3.53
CA TYR A 507 -37.33 -14.68 -2.69
C TYR A 507 -37.38 -13.38 -3.49
N LYS A 508 -37.98 -12.34 -2.87
CA LYS A 508 -38.16 -11.03 -3.50
C LYS A 508 -36.99 -10.07 -3.31
N ASP A 509 -36.08 -10.39 -2.41
CA ASP A 509 -34.91 -9.58 -2.03
C ASP A 509 -33.64 -9.93 -2.82
N ILE A 510 -33.71 -10.93 -3.71
CA ILE A 510 -32.64 -11.32 -4.61
C ILE A 510 -33.14 -11.43 -6.05
N HIS A 511 -32.32 -11.01 -7.01
CA HIS A 511 -32.62 -11.11 -8.44
C HIS A 511 -31.39 -11.53 -9.21
N PHE A 512 -31.58 -12.42 -10.18
CA PHE A 512 -30.52 -12.84 -11.10
C PHE A 512 -30.79 -12.32 -12.50
N TYR A 513 -29.80 -11.69 -13.12
CA TYR A 513 -29.86 -11.20 -14.50
C TYR A 513 -28.72 -11.80 -15.30
N ASN A 514 -29.06 -12.62 -16.29
CA ASN A 514 -28.07 -13.10 -17.24
C ASN A 514 -27.71 -11.98 -18.21
N SER A 515 -26.44 -11.62 -18.30
CA SER A 515 -25.93 -10.53 -19.13
C SER A 515 -24.64 -10.90 -19.83
N THR A 516 -24.49 -10.48 -21.07
CA THR A 516 -23.19 -10.55 -21.76
C THR A 516 -22.25 -9.49 -21.23
N ASN A 517 -20.92 -9.66 -21.38
CA ASN A 517 -19.92 -8.71 -20.91
C ASN A 517 -20.17 -7.26 -21.42
N PHE A 518 -20.69 -7.13 -22.65
CA PHE A 518 -21.01 -5.81 -23.23
C PHE A 518 -22.26 -5.14 -22.63
N GLU A 519 -23.14 -5.92 -22.01
CA GLU A 519 -24.42 -5.43 -21.46
C GLU A 519 -24.34 -5.14 -19.97
N ILE A 520 -23.32 -5.67 -19.24
CA ILE A 520 -23.19 -5.54 -17.78
C ILE A 520 -23.28 -4.07 -17.37
N ILE A 521 -22.45 -3.19 -17.96
CA ILE A 521 -22.39 -1.76 -17.58
C ILE A 521 -23.75 -1.09 -17.81
N LYS A 522 -24.40 -1.37 -18.93
CA LYS A 522 -25.72 -0.82 -19.25
C LYS A 522 -26.79 -1.29 -18.27
N ASN A 523 -26.79 -2.59 -17.93
CA ASN A 523 -27.77 -3.18 -17.03
C ASN A 523 -27.58 -2.66 -15.61
N VAL A 524 -26.35 -2.65 -15.08
CA VAL A 524 -26.03 -2.09 -13.76
C VAL A 524 -26.42 -0.60 -13.69
N THR A 525 -26.04 0.20 -14.70
CA THR A 525 -26.40 1.62 -14.75
C THR A 525 -27.91 1.82 -14.74
N THR A 526 -28.66 0.98 -15.47
CA THR A 526 -30.12 1.05 -15.52
C THR A 526 -30.74 0.70 -14.18
N ILE A 527 -30.23 -0.34 -13.48
CA ILE A 527 -30.72 -0.74 -12.17
C ILE A 527 -30.48 0.36 -11.13
N VAL A 528 -29.26 0.93 -11.09
CA VAL A 528 -28.89 2.02 -10.18
C VAL A 528 -29.76 3.26 -10.42
N LYS A 529 -29.94 3.67 -11.68
CA LYS A 529 -30.83 4.81 -12.01
C LYS A 529 -32.26 4.58 -11.53
N LYS A 530 -32.83 3.39 -11.77
CA LYS A 530 -34.19 3.05 -11.30
C LYS A 530 -34.27 3.03 -9.78
N ALA A 531 -33.25 2.58 -9.07
CA ALA A 531 -33.24 2.61 -7.61
C ALA A 531 -33.29 4.05 -7.10
N ILE A 532 -32.49 4.97 -7.68
CA ILE A 532 -32.51 6.39 -7.32
C ILE A 532 -33.86 7.04 -7.65
N GLU A 533 -34.44 6.75 -8.82
CA GLU A 533 -35.78 7.20 -9.21
C GLU A 533 -36.87 6.72 -8.24
N ASN A 534 -36.70 5.55 -7.64
CA ASN A 534 -37.59 4.98 -6.62
C ASN A 534 -37.33 5.49 -5.20
N GLY A 535 -36.40 6.46 -5.02
CA GLY A 535 -36.16 7.15 -3.77
C GLY A 535 -35.06 6.57 -2.88
N TYR A 536 -34.24 5.64 -3.39
CA TYR A 536 -33.03 5.20 -2.68
C TYR A 536 -31.95 6.28 -2.73
N ASP A 537 -31.27 6.54 -1.61
CA ASP A 537 -30.11 7.43 -1.58
C ASP A 537 -28.89 6.74 -2.24
N GLN A 538 -28.03 7.53 -2.86
CA GLN A 538 -26.80 6.99 -3.48
C GLN A 538 -25.90 6.27 -2.48
N ASN A 539 -25.92 6.66 -1.21
CA ASN A 539 -25.15 6.03 -0.14
C ASN A 539 -25.71 4.66 0.28
N ASP A 540 -26.98 4.37 -0.07
CA ASP A 540 -27.64 3.09 0.21
C ASP A 540 -27.38 2.05 -0.91
N ILE A 541 -26.73 2.46 -2.01
CA ILE A 541 -26.49 1.62 -3.18
C ILE A 541 -24.99 1.33 -3.29
N GLN A 542 -24.63 0.04 -3.39
CA GLN A 542 -23.26 -0.37 -3.63
C GLN A 542 -23.18 -1.33 -4.83
N VAL A 543 -22.27 -1.05 -5.76
CA VAL A 543 -21.93 -1.92 -6.87
C VAL A 543 -20.61 -2.60 -6.55
N LEU A 544 -20.58 -3.93 -6.62
CA LEU A 544 -19.39 -4.75 -6.40
C LEU A 544 -18.96 -5.37 -7.72
N ALA A 545 -17.66 -5.38 -7.97
CA ALA A 545 -17.05 -6.06 -9.12
C ALA A 545 -15.81 -6.83 -8.64
N PRO A 546 -15.49 -7.99 -9.25
CA PRO A 546 -14.36 -8.81 -8.81
C PRO A 546 -12.99 -8.15 -9.06
N ILE A 547 -12.89 -7.29 -10.08
CA ILE A 547 -11.65 -6.54 -10.42
C ILE A 547 -11.98 -5.14 -10.94
N TYR A 548 -11.04 -4.21 -10.78
CA TYR A 548 -11.05 -2.93 -11.48
C TYR A 548 -10.42 -3.10 -12.86
N GLN A 549 -11.12 -2.69 -13.91
CA GLN A 549 -10.59 -2.58 -15.27
C GLN A 549 -10.62 -1.11 -15.72
#